data_be9bd1ce57fa7e829df44bb8b7c29144
#
_entry.id   be9bd1ce57fa7e829df44bb8b7c29144
#
_cell.length_a   1.000
_cell.length_b   1.000
_cell.length_c   1.000
_cell.angle_alpha   90.00
_cell.angle_beta   90.00
_cell.angle_gamma   90.00
#
_symmetry.space_group_name_H-M   'P 1'
#
loop_
_entity.id
_entity.type
_entity.pdbx_description
1 polymer ?
#
loop_
_entity_poly.entity_id
_entity_poly.type
_entity_poly.pdbx_seq_one_letter_code
_entity_poly.pdbx_strand_id
1 'polypeptide(L)'
;MITLFCKNTILAKTAAFALLALFNCSVMAQQKQFSPGQLWPDDKGVHINAHGGGLLYQKGTYYWFGEHKIAGGAGNRAMVGVHCYSSKDLYNWKDQGIALAVSTDTTSDIAKGCILERPKVVYNKKTKKYVMWFHLELLGQSYKAARAGVATSDKVTGPYTFIRSYRPNAGFMPYYPPGTPDADTVNCAQPKNKSEGFFCRDVPGGQMARDMNVFVDDDGKAYHIFSAEENFTLDVAELNDTYTGHTGKFARVYAGHQTEAPAIFKHNGIYYLIGSGTTGWAPNPARWFTAKSIYGLWTYHGNPCKGKGAEITFGGQSTYILPVAGKKDAFIFMADKWTPKNAIDGRYLWLPITFKGDDMEISWFDNWDLKVFDKEK
;
A
#
# COMPACT_ATOMS: atom_id res chain seq x y z
N MET A 1 81.85 -43.73 43.79
CA MET A 1 81.39 -43.55 42.39
C MET A 1 80.01 -42.99 42.47
N ILE A 2 79.91 -41.65 42.43
CA ILE A 2 78.68 -40.91 42.72
C ILE A 2 78.23 -40.21 41.41
N THR A 3 77.07 -40.55 40.95
CA THR A 3 76.52 -40.00 39.73
C THR A 3 75.47 -38.93 40.12
N LEU A 4 75.74 -37.65 39.80
CA LEU A 4 74.79 -36.53 39.96
C LEU A 4 73.75 -36.55 38.85
N PHE A 5 72.47 -36.51 39.23
CA PHE A 5 71.36 -36.23 38.33
C PHE A 5 71.06 -34.71 38.35
N CYS A 6 71.15 -34.09 37.18
CA CYS A 6 70.75 -32.72 36.95
C CYS A 6 69.30 -32.66 36.49
N LYS A 7 68.37 -32.00 37.22
CA LYS A 7 67.01 -31.83 36.83
C LYS A 7 66.90 -30.47 36.08
N ASN A 8 66.59 -30.55 34.78
CA ASN A 8 66.19 -29.38 33.99
C ASN A 8 64.69 -29.15 34.12
N THR A 9 64.29 -28.06 34.70
CA THR A 9 62.94 -27.56 34.76
C THR A 9 62.71 -26.72 33.53
N ILE A 10 61.86 -27.21 32.63
CA ILE A 10 61.36 -26.43 31.46
C ILE A 10 60.14 -25.61 31.93
N LEU A 11 60.28 -24.27 31.97
CA LEU A 11 59.15 -23.34 32.13
C LEU A 11 58.39 -23.24 30.77
N ALA A 12 57.20 -23.76 30.72
CA ALA A 12 56.27 -23.51 29.61
C ALA A 12 55.63 -22.15 29.80
N LYS A 13 55.94 -21.20 28.95
CA LYS A 13 55.22 -19.92 28.83
C LYS A 13 53.99 -20.15 27.96
N THR A 14 52.82 -20.21 28.58
CA THR A 14 51.53 -20.17 27.88
C THR A 14 51.20 -18.73 27.50
N ALA A 15 51.36 -18.37 26.23
CA ALA A 15 50.87 -17.13 25.66
C ALA A 15 49.36 -17.25 25.39
N ALA A 16 48.54 -16.60 26.21
CA ALA A 16 47.11 -16.47 25.97
C ALA A 16 46.89 -15.44 24.86
N PHE A 17 46.56 -15.89 23.65
CA PHE A 17 46.05 -15.04 22.58
C PHE A 17 44.58 -14.70 22.88
N ALA A 18 44.32 -13.50 23.43
CA ALA A 18 42.98 -12.94 23.51
C ALA A 18 42.58 -12.46 22.11
N LEU A 19 41.77 -13.25 21.41
CA LEU A 19 41.11 -12.83 20.17
C LEU A 19 40.05 -11.82 20.54
N LEU A 20 40.32 -10.50 20.45
CA LEU A 20 39.31 -9.46 20.43
C LEU A 20 38.56 -9.56 19.11
N ALA A 21 37.39 -10.20 19.12
CA ALA A 21 36.43 -10.11 18.05
C ALA A 21 35.86 -8.67 18.09
N LEU A 22 36.43 -7.76 17.30
CA LEU A 22 35.85 -6.46 17.01
C LEU A 22 34.56 -6.69 16.23
N PHE A 23 33.43 -6.76 16.92
CA PHE A 23 32.12 -6.56 16.30
C PHE A 23 32.09 -5.14 15.74
N ASN A 24 32.40 -5.00 14.46
CA ASN A 24 32.09 -3.79 13.71
C ASN A 24 30.57 -3.67 13.64
N CYS A 25 29.95 -3.13 14.68
CA CYS A 25 28.60 -2.62 14.62
C CYS A 25 28.68 -1.37 13.72
N SER A 26 28.52 -1.53 12.41
CA SER A 26 28.35 -0.42 11.50
C SER A 26 27.06 0.28 11.91
N VAL A 27 27.19 1.35 12.70
CA VAL A 27 26.06 2.25 12.97
C VAL A 27 25.70 2.87 11.62
N MET A 28 24.64 2.39 11.00
CA MET A 28 24.11 2.97 9.78
C MET A 28 23.78 4.43 10.06
N ALA A 29 24.26 5.34 9.22
CA ALA A 29 23.97 6.76 9.36
C ALA A 29 22.45 6.96 9.31
N GLN A 30 21.91 7.60 10.34
CA GLN A 30 20.47 7.88 10.44
C GLN A 30 20.05 8.80 9.31
N GLN A 31 19.06 8.40 8.52
CA GLN A 31 18.50 9.24 7.47
C GLN A 31 17.70 10.40 8.10
N LYS A 32 17.78 11.59 7.48
CA LYS A 32 17.11 12.81 7.94
C LYS A 32 16.24 13.46 6.88
N GLN A 33 16.16 12.83 5.70
CA GLN A 33 15.41 13.32 4.55
C GLN A 33 14.91 12.15 3.69
N PHE A 34 13.91 12.43 2.87
CA PHE A 34 13.47 11.54 1.81
C PHE A 34 14.34 11.76 0.57
N SER A 35 14.67 10.68 -0.13
CA SER A 35 15.37 10.68 -1.42
C SER A 35 14.57 9.84 -2.43
N PRO A 36 13.53 10.42 -3.04
CA PRO A 36 12.60 9.67 -3.90
C PRO A 36 13.33 8.91 -5.02
N GLY A 37 12.95 7.65 -5.21
CA GLY A 37 13.53 6.79 -6.24
C GLY A 37 14.89 6.18 -5.89
N GLN A 38 15.47 6.48 -4.75
CA GLN A 38 16.72 5.89 -4.28
C GLN A 38 16.49 4.59 -3.50
N LEU A 39 17.56 3.83 -3.23
CA LEU A 39 17.54 2.74 -2.27
C LEU A 39 17.19 3.29 -0.88
N TRP A 40 16.30 2.59 -0.19
CA TRP A 40 15.89 2.96 1.16
C TRP A 40 16.16 1.78 2.09
N PRO A 41 17.29 1.76 2.80
CA PRO A 41 17.63 0.67 3.70
C PRO A 41 16.81 0.73 4.99
N ASP A 42 16.49 -0.44 5.52
CA ASP A 42 15.95 -0.64 6.86
C ASP A 42 17.08 -0.62 7.92
N ASP A 43 16.75 -0.92 9.17
CA ASP A 43 17.68 -1.01 10.31
C ASP A 43 18.72 -2.13 10.19
N LYS A 44 18.59 -3.01 9.21
CA LYS A 44 19.54 -4.08 8.88
C LYS A 44 20.38 -3.78 7.64
N GLY A 45 20.17 -2.61 7.01
CA GLY A 45 20.83 -2.21 5.77
C GLY A 45 20.26 -2.86 4.51
N VAL A 46 19.10 -3.52 4.60
CA VAL A 46 18.41 -4.14 3.49
C VAL A 46 17.41 -3.14 2.90
N HIS A 47 17.31 -3.07 1.56
CA HIS A 47 16.30 -2.23 0.93
C HIS A 47 14.89 -2.67 1.38
N ILE A 48 14.08 -1.68 1.82
CA ILE A 48 12.70 -1.91 2.26
C ILE A 48 11.93 -2.64 1.18
N ASN A 49 11.22 -3.68 1.57
CA ASN A 49 10.44 -4.56 0.70
C ASN A 49 8.97 -4.49 1.11
N ALA A 50 8.31 -3.36 0.81
CA ALA A 50 6.92 -3.07 1.17
C ALA A 50 6.18 -2.40 0.00
N HIS A 51 6.17 -3.08 -1.16
CA HIS A 51 5.63 -2.55 -2.41
C HIS A 51 4.10 -2.48 -2.38
N GLY A 52 3.51 -1.56 -3.17
CA GLY A 52 2.06 -1.36 -3.26
C GLY A 52 1.40 -0.97 -1.92
N GLY A 53 2.21 -0.59 -0.95
CA GLY A 53 1.84 -0.55 0.45
C GLY A 53 1.00 0.64 0.89
N GLY A 54 0.71 0.65 2.19
CA GLY A 54 0.10 1.76 2.90
C GLY A 54 0.57 1.82 4.34
N LEU A 55 0.25 2.91 5.02
CA LEU A 55 0.69 3.15 6.38
C LEU A 55 -0.49 3.23 7.37
N LEU A 56 -0.22 2.76 8.58
CA LEU A 56 -1.04 3.00 9.76
C LEU A 56 -0.21 3.77 10.78
N TYR A 57 -0.70 4.93 11.23
CA TYR A 57 -0.13 5.62 12.39
C TYR A 57 -0.87 5.26 13.65
N GLN A 58 -0.15 4.80 14.66
CA GLN A 58 -0.74 4.46 15.95
C GLN A 58 0.24 4.67 17.11
N LYS A 59 -0.22 5.36 18.15
CA LYS A 59 0.54 5.57 19.39
C LYS A 59 1.97 6.08 19.17
N GLY A 60 2.14 7.08 18.29
CA GLY A 60 3.43 7.70 18.02
C GLY A 60 4.34 6.91 17.09
N THR A 61 3.82 5.88 16.40
CA THR A 61 4.60 5.03 15.49
C THR A 61 3.85 4.83 14.18
N TYR A 62 4.55 4.95 13.08
CA TYR A 62 4.08 4.58 11.74
C TYR A 62 4.41 3.13 11.48
N TYR A 63 3.47 2.40 10.88
CA TYR A 63 3.63 1.03 10.44
C TYR A 63 3.36 0.95 8.94
N TRP A 64 4.36 0.54 8.18
CA TRP A 64 4.29 0.41 6.74
C TRP A 64 4.09 -1.06 6.38
N PHE A 65 2.99 -1.36 5.71
CA PHE A 65 2.66 -2.70 5.22
C PHE A 65 2.75 -2.69 3.70
N GLY A 66 3.39 -3.70 3.13
CA GLY A 66 3.47 -3.82 1.68
C GLY A 66 3.80 -5.23 1.24
N GLU A 67 3.70 -5.45 -0.05
CA GLU A 67 3.99 -6.72 -0.70
C GLU A 67 5.48 -7.06 -0.55
N HIS A 68 5.78 -8.26 -0.05
CA HIS A 68 7.14 -8.77 -0.05
C HIS A 68 7.46 -9.36 -1.42
N LYS A 69 8.16 -8.62 -2.24
CA LYS A 69 8.61 -9.06 -3.56
C LYS A 69 9.84 -9.98 -3.46
N ILE A 70 9.99 -10.86 -4.45
CA ILE A 70 11.21 -11.66 -4.64
C ILE A 70 11.97 -11.18 -5.88
N ALA A 71 13.23 -11.56 -6.00
CA ALA A 71 14.06 -11.22 -7.15
C ALA A 71 13.49 -11.80 -8.45
N GLY A 72 13.77 -11.10 -9.56
CA GLY A 72 13.36 -11.51 -10.90
C GLY A 72 11.95 -11.09 -11.30
N GLY A 73 11.55 -11.44 -12.53
CA GLY A 73 10.29 -11.00 -13.15
C GLY A 73 9.03 -11.71 -12.65
N ALA A 74 9.16 -12.74 -11.80
CA ALA A 74 8.02 -13.44 -11.18
C ALA A 74 7.67 -12.89 -9.80
N GLY A 75 8.28 -11.78 -9.39
CA GLY A 75 8.20 -11.23 -8.04
C GLY A 75 6.85 -10.65 -7.63
N ASN A 76 5.87 -10.49 -8.54
CA ASN A 76 4.49 -10.14 -8.21
C ASN A 76 3.69 -11.33 -7.67
N ARG A 77 4.18 -12.57 -7.82
CA ARG A 77 3.60 -13.74 -7.17
C ARG A 77 3.99 -13.74 -5.70
N ALA A 78 3.01 -13.86 -4.81
CA ALA A 78 3.24 -13.85 -3.37
C ALA A 78 3.89 -15.16 -2.92
N MET A 79 5.20 -15.16 -2.79
CA MET A 79 5.98 -16.31 -2.31
C MET A 79 6.20 -16.27 -0.81
N VAL A 80 6.06 -15.08 -0.18
CA VAL A 80 6.28 -14.82 1.25
C VAL A 80 5.04 -14.21 1.91
N GLY A 81 4.49 -13.11 1.37
CA GLY A 81 3.28 -12.45 1.87
C GLY A 81 3.44 -10.94 2.04
N VAL A 82 2.90 -10.40 3.13
CA VAL A 82 2.94 -8.97 3.46
C VAL A 82 4.00 -8.71 4.51
N HIS A 83 4.92 -7.79 4.22
CA HIS A 83 5.95 -7.34 5.15
C HIS A 83 5.46 -6.12 5.96
N CYS A 84 5.97 -5.98 7.19
CA CYS A 84 5.72 -4.83 8.05
C CYS A 84 7.03 -4.18 8.47
N TYR A 85 7.07 -2.86 8.41
CA TYR A 85 8.14 -2.03 8.97
C TYR A 85 7.54 -1.00 9.93
N SER A 86 8.33 -0.50 10.87
CA SER A 86 7.90 0.57 11.79
C SER A 86 8.90 1.72 11.85
N SER A 87 8.38 2.95 12.01
CA SER A 87 9.19 4.16 12.13
C SER A 87 8.53 5.16 13.09
N LYS A 88 9.35 5.99 13.75
CA LYS A 88 8.88 7.14 14.54
C LYS A 88 9.06 8.47 13.81
N ASP A 89 9.85 8.49 12.74
CA ASP A 89 10.27 9.70 12.05
C ASP A 89 10.00 9.70 10.53
N LEU A 90 9.51 8.58 9.99
CA LEU A 90 9.26 8.32 8.56
C LEU A 90 10.53 8.15 7.70
N TYR A 91 11.71 8.38 8.23
CA TYR A 91 12.97 8.26 7.51
C TYR A 91 13.66 6.92 7.79
N ASN A 92 13.64 6.50 9.07
CA ASN A 92 14.35 5.33 9.57
C ASN A 92 13.36 4.23 9.94
N TRP A 93 13.48 3.09 9.29
CA TRP A 93 12.51 2.01 9.37
C TRP A 93 13.12 0.76 10.01
N LYS A 94 12.43 0.24 11.01
CA LYS A 94 12.76 -1.02 11.66
C LYS A 94 11.97 -2.14 11.01
N ASP A 95 12.66 -3.20 10.59
CA ASP A 95 12.04 -4.43 10.09
C ASP A 95 11.28 -5.15 11.21
N GLN A 96 9.98 -5.37 11.01
CA GLN A 96 9.08 -6.10 11.92
C GLN A 96 8.78 -7.52 11.42
N GLY A 97 9.30 -7.90 10.25
CA GLY A 97 9.08 -9.21 9.63
C GLY A 97 7.76 -9.32 8.87
N ILE A 98 7.35 -10.55 8.62
CA ILE A 98 6.17 -10.88 7.83
C ILE A 98 4.91 -10.77 8.69
N ALA A 99 4.04 -9.81 8.34
CA ALA A 99 2.78 -9.59 9.03
C ALA A 99 1.69 -10.60 8.62
N LEU A 100 1.61 -10.95 7.33
CA LEU A 100 0.73 -11.99 6.79
C LEU A 100 1.55 -12.89 5.88
N ALA A 101 1.72 -14.16 6.25
CA ALA A 101 2.37 -15.15 5.39
C ALA A 101 1.35 -15.79 4.43
N VAL A 102 1.80 -16.11 3.20
CA VAL A 102 1.03 -16.98 2.31
C VAL A 102 0.94 -18.39 2.89
N SER A 103 -0.12 -19.13 2.55
CA SER A 103 -0.37 -20.48 3.05
C SER A 103 0.44 -21.52 2.28
N THR A 104 0.93 -22.54 2.99
CA THR A 104 1.47 -23.76 2.39
C THR A 104 0.37 -24.74 1.97
N ASP A 105 -0.86 -24.55 2.48
CA ASP A 105 -2.03 -25.30 2.04
C ASP A 105 -2.46 -24.79 0.66
N THR A 106 -2.38 -25.65 -0.34
CA THR A 106 -2.71 -25.34 -1.74
C THR A 106 -4.20 -25.12 -1.99
N THR A 107 -5.07 -25.45 -1.04
CA THR A 107 -6.52 -25.19 -1.10
C THR A 107 -6.89 -23.81 -0.58
N SER A 108 -5.97 -23.14 0.11
CA SER A 108 -6.17 -21.78 0.62
C SER A 108 -6.22 -20.76 -0.53
N ASP A 109 -7.09 -19.78 -0.43
CA ASP A 109 -7.14 -18.65 -1.38
C ASP A 109 -5.80 -17.89 -1.42
N ILE A 110 -5.06 -17.82 -0.29
CA ILE A 110 -3.71 -17.23 -0.21
C ILE A 110 -2.60 -18.28 -0.31
N ALA A 111 -2.82 -19.35 -1.08
CA ALA A 111 -1.79 -20.35 -1.33
C ALA A 111 -0.52 -19.71 -1.90
N LYS A 112 0.67 -20.23 -1.51
CA LYS A 112 1.97 -19.76 -2.02
C LYS A 112 1.99 -19.72 -3.55
N GLY A 113 2.32 -18.55 -4.10
CA GLY A 113 2.29 -18.30 -5.55
C GLY A 113 0.99 -17.66 -6.05
N CYS A 114 0.01 -17.37 -5.18
CA CYS A 114 -1.09 -16.45 -5.48
C CYS A 114 -0.52 -15.05 -5.82
N ILE A 115 -1.36 -14.13 -6.28
CA ILE A 115 -1.00 -12.72 -6.38
C ILE A 115 -1.72 -11.98 -5.25
N LEU A 116 -0.95 -11.39 -4.35
CA LEU A 116 -1.43 -10.61 -3.22
C LEU A 116 -0.84 -9.22 -3.35
N GLU A 117 -1.69 -8.24 -3.63
CA GLU A 117 -1.24 -6.90 -3.98
C GLU A 117 -1.93 -5.83 -3.13
N ARG A 118 -1.26 -4.69 -2.97
CA ARG A 118 -1.76 -3.45 -2.37
C ARG A 118 -2.33 -3.59 -0.96
N PRO A 119 -1.66 -4.27 -0.02
CA PRO A 119 -2.19 -4.45 1.33
C PRO A 119 -2.34 -3.10 2.04
N LYS A 120 -3.46 -2.94 2.74
CA LYS A 120 -3.77 -1.77 3.60
C LYS A 120 -4.28 -2.25 4.94
N VAL A 121 -3.82 -1.62 6.01
CA VAL A 121 -4.22 -1.95 7.37
C VAL A 121 -4.92 -0.78 8.01
N VAL A 122 -6.06 -1.05 8.64
CA VAL A 122 -6.81 -0.10 9.46
C VAL A 122 -7.08 -0.67 10.85
N TYR A 123 -7.22 0.19 11.84
CA TYR A 123 -7.58 -0.22 13.19
C TYR A 123 -9.07 -0.02 13.44
N ASN A 124 -9.77 -1.08 13.79
CA ASN A 124 -11.17 -1.02 14.18
C ASN A 124 -11.28 -0.77 15.69
N LYS A 125 -11.74 0.43 16.08
CA LYS A 125 -11.87 0.83 17.49
C LYS A 125 -12.93 0.01 18.24
N LYS A 126 -13.99 -0.46 17.55
CA LYS A 126 -15.10 -1.23 18.13
C LYS A 126 -14.67 -2.64 18.51
N THR A 127 -13.98 -3.33 17.60
CA THR A 127 -13.52 -4.71 17.81
C THR A 127 -12.12 -4.79 18.41
N LYS A 128 -11.38 -3.67 18.45
CA LYS A 128 -9.97 -3.57 18.86
C LYS A 128 -9.03 -4.44 18.03
N LYS A 129 -9.43 -4.74 16.78
CA LYS A 129 -8.65 -5.53 15.82
C LYS A 129 -7.98 -4.62 14.79
N TYR A 130 -6.83 -5.06 14.31
CA TYR A 130 -6.23 -4.56 13.06
C TYR A 130 -6.81 -5.38 11.92
N VAL A 131 -7.30 -4.71 10.89
CA VAL A 131 -7.92 -5.33 9.71
C VAL A 131 -7.07 -4.99 8.50
N MET A 132 -6.60 -6.01 7.81
CA MET A 132 -5.84 -5.90 6.57
C MET A 132 -6.71 -6.30 5.39
N TRP A 133 -6.81 -5.44 4.40
CA TRP A 133 -7.41 -5.73 3.10
C TRP A 133 -6.33 -5.75 2.02
N PHE A 134 -6.53 -6.56 0.98
CA PHE A 134 -5.63 -6.66 -0.16
C PHE A 134 -6.35 -7.19 -1.40
N HIS A 135 -5.84 -6.85 -2.58
CA HIS A 135 -6.22 -7.48 -3.84
C HIS A 135 -5.65 -8.89 -3.89
N LEU A 136 -6.46 -9.85 -4.32
CA LEU A 136 -6.08 -11.26 -4.37
C LEU A 136 -6.46 -11.90 -5.70
N GLU A 137 -5.45 -12.49 -6.36
CA GLU A 137 -5.64 -13.42 -7.47
C GLU A 137 -5.26 -14.83 -7.04
N LEU A 138 -6.14 -15.78 -7.28
CA LEU A 138 -5.93 -17.16 -6.84
C LEU A 138 -4.81 -17.83 -7.64
N LEU A 139 -4.12 -18.76 -7.01
CA LEU A 139 -3.05 -19.53 -7.64
C LEU A 139 -3.53 -20.15 -8.98
N GLY A 140 -2.77 -19.92 -10.05
CA GLY A 140 -3.06 -20.44 -11.39
C GLY A 140 -4.14 -19.71 -12.18
N GLN A 141 -4.83 -18.70 -11.59
CA GLN A 141 -5.92 -17.98 -12.27
C GLN A 141 -5.50 -16.67 -12.93
N SER A 142 -4.21 -16.27 -12.80
CA SER A 142 -3.75 -14.96 -13.29
C SER A 142 -4.58 -13.82 -12.69
N TYR A 143 -4.99 -12.84 -13.49
CA TYR A 143 -5.84 -11.71 -13.05
C TYR A 143 -7.35 -11.95 -13.32
N LYS A 144 -7.84 -13.18 -13.17
CA LYS A 144 -9.24 -13.53 -13.41
C LYS A 144 -10.10 -13.59 -12.15
N ALA A 145 -9.49 -13.90 -11.00
CA ALA A 145 -10.23 -14.02 -9.75
C ALA A 145 -10.70 -12.65 -9.25
N ALA A 146 -9.84 -11.64 -9.29
CA ALA A 146 -10.12 -10.25 -8.92
C ALA A 146 -10.90 -10.15 -7.60
N ARG A 147 -10.35 -10.72 -6.53
CA ARG A 147 -11.02 -10.83 -5.23
C ARG A 147 -10.43 -9.84 -4.23
N ALA A 148 -11.26 -9.36 -3.32
CA ALA A 148 -10.83 -8.67 -2.10
C ALA A 148 -10.53 -9.71 -1.03
N GLY A 149 -9.29 -9.75 -0.53
CA GLY A 149 -8.89 -10.58 0.59
C GLY A 149 -8.90 -9.79 1.90
N VAL A 150 -9.29 -10.44 3.00
CA VAL A 150 -9.31 -9.83 4.33
C VAL A 150 -8.67 -10.73 5.37
N ALA A 151 -7.84 -10.10 6.23
CA ALA A 151 -7.16 -10.74 7.36
C ALA A 151 -7.24 -9.84 8.61
N THR A 152 -7.12 -10.42 9.80
CA THR A 152 -7.14 -9.66 11.06
C THR A 152 -6.04 -10.08 12.01
N SER A 153 -5.68 -9.15 12.93
CA SER A 153 -4.74 -9.44 14.02
C SER A 153 -5.11 -8.65 15.29
N ASP A 154 -4.70 -9.15 16.45
CA ASP A 154 -4.73 -8.43 17.73
C ASP A 154 -3.54 -7.49 17.88
N LYS A 155 -2.46 -7.71 17.10
CA LYS A 155 -1.23 -6.94 17.17
C LYS A 155 -1.02 -6.21 15.82
N VAL A 156 -0.57 -4.97 15.88
CA VAL A 156 -0.35 -4.16 14.67
C VAL A 156 0.61 -4.83 13.70
N THR A 157 1.70 -5.42 14.17
CA THR A 157 2.72 -6.09 13.35
C THR A 157 2.35 -7.52 12.95
N GLY A 158 1.20 -8.02 13.38
CA GLY A 158 0.78 -9.39 13.13
C GLY A 158 1.24 -10.40 14.21
N PRO A 159 1.20 -11.72 13.92
CA PRO A 159 0.75 -12.27 12.64
C PRO A 159 -0.74 -12.00 12.38
N TYR A 160 -1.07 -11.73 11.11
CA TYR A 160 -2.46 -11.63 10.67
C TYR A 160 -2.98 -13.01 10.30
N THR A 161 -4.24 -13.27 10.63
CA THR A 161 -4.96 -14.48 10.24
C THR A 161 -5.86 -14.16 9.07
N PHE A 162 -5.67 -14.83 7.94
CA PHE A 162 -6.55 -14.75 6.78
C PHE A 162 -7.94 -15.23 7.15
N ILE A 163 -8.98 -14.46 6.77
CA ILE A 163 -10.37 -14.78 7.05
C ILE A 163 -11.02 -15.39 5.81
N ARG A 164 -10.99 -14.68 4.69
CA ARG A 164 -11.62 -15.06 3.42
C ARG A 164 -11.22 -14.13 2.29
N SER A 165 -11.56 -14.51 1.06
CA SER A 165 -11.61 -13.62 -0.07
C SER A 165 -12.90 -13.79 -0.88
N TYR A 166 -13.34 -12.72 -1.55
CA TYR A 166 -14.56 -12.73 -2.36
C TYR A 166 -14.60 -11.52 -3.28
N ARG A 167 -15.52 -11.52 -4.24
CA ARG A 167 -15.87 -10.33 -5.02
C ARG A 167 -16.94 -9.53 -4.28
N PRO A 168 -16.72 -8.22 -4.02
CA PRO A 168 -17.66 -7.38 -3.27
C PRO A 168 -19.01 -7.19 -3.98
N ASN A 169 -20.02 -6.78 -3.21
CA ASN A 169 -21.28 -6.22 -3.69
C ASN A 169 -22.12 -7.18 -4.57
N ALA A 170 -22.02 -8.50 -4.36
CA ALA A 170 -22.82 -9.49 -5.09
C ALA A 170 -24.32 -9.24 -4.87
N GLY A 171 -25.06 -9.08 -5.97
CA GLY A 171 -26.52 -8.84 -5.97
C GLY A 171 -26.92 -7.39 -5.69
N PHE A 172 -25.97 -6.46 -5.48
CA PHE A 172 -26.30 -5.07 -5.19
C PHE A 172 -26.07 -4.17 -6.41
N MET A 173 -26.93 -3.15 -6.51
CA MET A 173 -26.80 -2.07 -7.48
C MET A 173 -26.10 -0.86 -6.84
N PRO A 174 -25.41 -0.02 -7.62
CA PRO A 174 -24.72 1.14 -7.08
C PRO A 174 -25.70 2.14 -6.44
N TYR A 175 -25.26 2.78 -5.39
CA TYR A 175 -25.92 3.95 -4.85
C TYR A 175 -25.59 5.17 -5.74
N TYR A 176 -26.63 5.91 -6.12
CA TYR A 176 -26.50 7.14 -6.87
C TYR A 176 -26.84 8.33 -5.97
N PRO A 177 -25.87 9.21 -5.64
CA PRO A 177 -26.18 10.41 -4.88
C PRO A 177 -27.12 11.35 -5.66
N PRO A 178 -27.90 12.20 -4.97
CA PRO A 178 -28.76 13.19 -5.62
C PRO A 178 -27.97 14.06 -6.62
N GLY A 179 -28.52 14.24 -7.82
CA GLY A 179 -27.87 14.99 -8.90
C GLY A 179 -26.98 14.14 -9.81
N THR A 180 -26.92 12.82 -9.60
CA THR A 180 -26.24 11.91 -10.54
C THR A 180 -26.93 11.99 -11.90
N PRO A 181 -26.20 12.31 -13.01
CA PRO A 181 -26.77 12.32 -14.34
C PRO A 181 -27.31 10.95 -14.74
N ASP A 182 -28.43 10.90 -15.47
CA ASP A 182 -29.00 9.62 -15.98
C ASP A 182 -28.00 8.83 -16.83
N ALA A 183 -27.11 9.55 -17.53
CA ALA A 183 -26.03 8.92 -18.32
C ALA A 183 -25.08 8.08 -17.46
N ASP A 184 -24.93 8.41 -16.18
CA ASP A 184 -24.01 7.72 -15.24
C ASP A 184 -24.70 6.58 -14.48
N THR A 185 -26.03 6.43 -14.62
CA THR A 185 -26.78 5.31 -14.02
C THR A 185 -26.67 4.05 -14.87
N VAL A 186 -26.66 2.89 -14.25
CA VAL A 186 -26.57 1.60 -14.94
C VAL A 186 -27.94 1.05 -15.29
N ASN A 187 -28.08 0.58 -16.51
CA ASN A 187 -29.25 -0.20 -16.95
C ASN A 187 -28.80 -1.57 -17.47
N CYS A 188 -28.91 -2.60 -16.63
CA CYS A 188 -28.48 -3.95 -17.02
C CYS A 188 -29.38 -4.63 -18.07
N ALA A 189 -30.58 -4.14 -18.34
CA ALA A 189 -31.39 -4.62 -19.45
C ALA A 189 -30.86 -4.13 -20.81
N GLN A 190 -30.20 -2.95 -20.82
CA GLN A 190 -29.61 -2.35 -22.01
C GLN A 190 -28.31 -1.62 -21.63
N PRO A 191 -27.18 -2.30 -21.41
CA PRO A 191 -25.92 -1.67 -21.09
C PRO A 191 -25.48 -0.68 -22.17
N LYS A 192 -25.25 0.57 -21.80
CA LYS A 192 -24.94 1.68 -22.73
C LYS A 192 -23.51 1.60 -23.28
N ASN A 193 -22.61 0.96 -22.52
CA ASN A 193 -21.20 0.91 -22.83
C ASN A 193 -20.54 -0.36 -22.26
N LYS A 194 -19.26 -0.55 -22.56
CA LYS A 194 -18.50 -1.72 -22.15
C LYS A 194 -18.34 -1.85 -20.63
N SER A 195 -18.17 -0.74 -19.92
CA SER A 195 -18.06 -0.70 -18.47
C SER A 195 -19.35 -1.21 -17.81
N GLU A 196 -20.51 -0.70 -18.25
CA GLU A 196 -21.83 -1.19 -17.78
C GLU A 196 -22.03 -2.68 -18.07
N GLY A 197 -21.59 -3.14 -19.25
CA GLY A 197 -21.64 -4.56 -19.59
C GLY A 197 -20.85 -5.44 -18.63
N PHE A 198 -19.65 -4.99 -18.22
CA PHE A 198 -18.85 -5.68 -17.21
C PHE A 198 -19.49 -5.62 -15.83
N PHE A 199 -19.99 -4.45 -15.45
CA PHE A 199 -20.72 -4.30 -14.19
C PHE A 199 -21.88 -5.29 -14.11
N CYS A 200 -22.74 -5.32 -15.12
CA CYS A 200 -23.94 -6.18 -15.15
C CYS A 200 -23.59 -7.67 -15.19
N ARG A 201 -22.52 -8.07 -15.90
CA ARG A 201 -21.97 -9.43 -15.85
C ARG A 201 -21.65 -9.85 -14.42
N ASP A 202 -21.07 -8.93 -13.63
CA ASP A 202 -20.51 -9.22 -12.33
C ASP A 202 -21.53 -9.05 -11.17
N VAL A 203 -22.68 -8.40 -11.39
CA VAL A 203 -23.73 -8.21 -10.35
C VAL A 203 -24.07 -9.51 -9.60
N PRO A 204 -24.34 -10.66 -10.25
CA PRO A 204 -24.73 -11.86 -9.50
C PRO A 204 -23.62 -12.44 -8.63
N GLY A 205 -22.36 -12.36 -9.08
CA GLY A 205 -21.20 -12.98 -8.44
C GLY A 205 -20.36 -12.02 -7.60
N GLY A 206 -20.67 -10.75 -7.64
CA GLY A 206 -19.89 -9.66 -7.03
C GLY A 206 -18.92 -9.00 -8.00
N GLN A 207 -18.64 -7.72 -7.75
CA GLN A 207 -17.78 -6.90 -8.58
C GLN A 207 -16.31 -7.35 -8.48
N MET A 208 -15.57 -7.27 -9.58
CA MET A 208 -14.12 -7.44 -9.56
C MET A 208 -13.51 -6.43 -8.58
N ALA A 209 -12.52 -6.84 -7.80
CA ALA A 209 -11.80 -5.95 -6.89
C ALA A 209 -10.30 -6.16 -7.09
N ARG A 210 -9.67 -5.22 -7.82
CA ARG A 210 -8.23 -5.24 -8.10
C ARG A 210 -7.51 -4.17 -7.27
N ASP A 211 -6.71 -3.31 -7.87
CA ASP A 211 -5.97 -2.26 -7.17
C ASP A 211 -6.86 -1.52 -6.17
N MET A 212 -6.38 -1.39 -4.93
CA MET A 212 -7.28 -0.98 -3.86
C MET A 212 -6.63 -0.09 -2.81
N ASN A 213 -7.49 0.60 -2.07
CA ASN A 213 -7.18 1.32 -0.85
C ASN A 213 -8.29 1.10 0.20
N VAL A 214 -8.00 1.41 1.45
CA VAL A 214 -8.99 1.47 2.53
C VAL A 214 -8.88 2.81 3.22
N PHE A 215 -10.03 3.44 3.44
CA PHE A 215 -10.15 4.73 4.11
C PHE A 215 -11.10 4.62 5.30
N VAL A 216 -10.71 5.19 6.44
CA VAL A 216 -11.57 5.33 7.61
C VAL A 216 -11.89 6.81 7.78
N ASP A 217 -13.18 7.17 7.71
CA ASP A 217 -13.63 8.54 7.82
C ASP A 217 -13.72 9.01 9.28
N ASP A 218 -13.95 10.29 9.48
CA ASP A 218 -14.02 10.96 10.79
C ASP A 218 -15.14 10.40 11.69
N ASP A 219 -16.23 9.92 11.09
CA ASP A 219 -17.36 9.27 11.77
C ASP A 219 -17.08 7.81 12.18
N GLY A 220 -15.92 7.28 11.79
CA GLY A 220 -15.50 5.91 12.06
C GLY A 220 -16.04 4.88 11.08
N LYS A 221 -16.74 5.28 10.02
CA LYS A 221 -17.05 4.37 8.91
C LYS A 221 -15.81 4.11 8.07
N ALA A 222 -15.71 2.90 7.56
CA ALA A 222 -14.61 2.51 6.69
C ALA A 222 -15.12 2.19 5.28
N TYR A 223 -14.27 2.47 4.30
CA TYR A 223 -14.55 2.30 2.89
C TYR A 223 -13.42 1.56 2.21
N HIS A 224 -13.77 0.62 1.34
CA HIS A 224 -12.88 -0.05 0.42
C HIS A 224 -13.02 0.61 -0.95
N ILE A 225 -11.95 1.14 -1.49
CA ILE A 225 -11.89 1.78 -2.80
C ILE A 225 -11.09 0.85 -3.71
N PHE A 226 -11.65 0.43 -4.83
CA PHE A 226 -10.98 -0.55 -5.68
C PHE A 226 -11.33 -0.40 -7.16
N SER A 227 -10.44 -0.88 -8.03
CA SER A 227 -10.69 -0.96 -9.47
C SER A 227 -11.60 -2.14 -9.78
N ALA A 228 -12.71 -1.84 -10.44
CA ALA A 228 -13.75 -2.78 -10.85
C ALA A 228 -13.93 -2.81 -12.38
N GLU A 229 -14.83 -3.66 -12.89
CA GLU A 229 -15.27 -3.65 -14.28
C GLU A 229 -14.08 -3.73 -15.28
N GLU A 230 -13.15 -4.67 -15.07
CA GLU A 230 -11.90 -4.78 -15.85
C GLU A 230 -11.07 -3.47 -15.82
N ASN A 231 -11.03 -2.80 -14.67
CA ASN A 231 -10.41 -1.50 -14.40
C ASN A 231 -11.08 -0.31 -15.11
N PHE A 232 -12.29 -0.46 -15.67
CA PHE A 232 -13.00 0.66 -16.30
C PHE A 232 -13.63 1.62 -15.28
N THR A 233 -13.68 1.26 -14.00
CA THR A 233 -14.36 2.03 -12.95
C THR A 233 -13.62 1.87 -11.63
N LEU A 234 -13.68 2.86 -10.76
CA LEU A 234 -13.38 2.69 -9.35
C LEU A 234 -14.69 2.56 -8.58
N ASP A 235 -14.77 1.58 -7.69
CA ASP A 235 -15.84 1.47 -6.70
C ASP A 235 -15.39 2.04 -5.36
N VAL A 236 -16.28 2.77 -4.68
CA VAL A 236 -16.17 3.17 -3.27
C VAL A 236 -17.25 2.41 -2.50
N ALA A 237 -16.87 1.36 -1.78
CA ALA A 237 -17.79 0.46 -1.09
C ALA A 237 -17.67 0.56 0.43
N GLU A 238 -18.80 0.73 1.12
CA GLU A 238 -18.87 0.83 2.57
C GLU A 238 -18.59 -0.54 3.21
N LEU A 239 -17.68 -0.55 4.20
CA LEU A 239 -17.40 -1.70 5.04
C LEU A 239 -18.38 -1.77 6.23
N ASN A 240 -18.64 -2.96 6.68
CA ASN A 240 -19.45 -3.19 7.89
C ASN A 240 -18.75 -2.69 9.16
N ASP A 241 -19.46 -2.69 10.28
CA ASP A 241 -18.98 -2.22 11.59
C ASP A 241 -17.69 -2.90 12.07
N THR A 242 -17.41 -4.11 11.64
CA THR A 242 -16.18 -4.84 11.99
C THR A 242 -15.03 -4.61 11.01
N TYR A 243 -15.28 -3.89 9.91
CA TYR A 243 -14.39 -3.66 8.78
C TYR A 243 -13.96 -4.93 8.03
N THR A 244 -14.62 -6.07 8.25
CA THR A 244 -14.25 -7.36 7.68
C THR A 244 -15.18 -7.83 6.56
N GLY A 245 -16.10 -6.98 6.12
CA GLY A 245 -17.04 -7.26 5.04
C GLY A 245 -17.67 -6.00 4.50
N HIS A 246 -18.32 -6.09 3.34
CA HIS A 246 -19.03 -4.99 2.70
C HIS A 246 -20.50 -4.96 3.13
N THR A 247 -21.09 -3.77 3.19
CA THR A 247 -22.53 -3.60 3.49
C THR A 247 -23.43 -3.82 2.27
N GLY A 248 -22.86 -3.80 1.06
CA GLY A 248 -23.56 -3.75 -0.21
C GLY A 248 -23.84 -2.33 -0.70
N LYS A 249 -23.59 -1.30 0.13
CA LYS A 249 -23.68 0.09 -0.33
C LYS A 249 -22.36 0.54 -0.96
N PHE A 250 -22.40 0.94 -2.22
CA PHE A 250 -21.24 1.43 -2.96
C PHE A 250 -21.63 2.43 -4.03
N ALA A 251 -20.68 3.22 -4.50
CA ALA A 251 -20.82 4.12 -5.62
C ALA A 251 -19.71 3.88 -6.64
N ARG A 252 -20.03 4.08 -7.91
CA ARG A 252 -19.09 4.03 -9.03
C ARG A 252 -18.45 5.40 -9.24
N VAL A 253 -17.14 5.42 -9.44
CA VAL A 253 -16.36 6.65 -9.64
C VAL A 253 -15.70 6.58 -11.01
N TYR A 254 -15.89 7.61 -11.82
CA TYR A 254 -15.27 7.78 -13.14
C TYR A 254 -15.52 6.58 -14.07
N ALA A 255 -16.76 6.11 -14.09
CA ALA A 255 -17.18 4.94 -14.83
C ALA A 255 -16.92 5.09 -16.35
N GLY A 256 -16.47 3.99 -16.98
CA GLY A 256 -16.10 3.97 -18.40
C GLY A 256 -14.69 4.44 -18.71
N HIS A 257 -13.93 4.87 -17.71
CA HIS A 257 -12.56 5.38 -17.87
C HIS A 257 -11.58 4.50 -17.10
N GLN A 258 -10.78 3.75 -17.82
CA GLN A 258 -9.79 2.83 -17.21
C GLN A 258 -8.94 3.52 -16.16
N THR A 259 -9.15 3.15 -14.88
CA THR A 259 -8.48 3.76 -13.72
C THR A 259 -8.10 2.68 -12.71
N GLU A 260 -6.86 2.74 -12.22
CA GLU A 260 -6.32 1.84 -11.21
C GLU A 260 -5.53 2.62 -10.15
N ALA A 261 -4.97 1.89 -9.18
CA ALA A 261 -4.09 2.43 -8.14
C ALA A 261 -4.73 3.56 -7.28
N PRO A 262 -5.97 3.38 -6.75
CA PRO A 262 -6.61 4.42 -5.97
C PRO A 262 -5.87 4.73 -4.68
N ALA A 263 -5.72 6.02 -4.37
CA ALA A 263 -5.22 6.55 -3.11
C ALA A 263 -6.13 7.71 -2.67
N ILE A 264 -6.72 7.61 -1.48
CA ILE A 264 -7.76 8.52 -1.02
C ILE A 264 -7.37 9.18 0.30
N PHE A 265 -7.77 10.44 0.48
CA PHE A 265 -7.67 11.16 1.74
C PHE A 265 -8.74 12.24 1.84
N LYS A 266 -8.87 12.86 3.02
CA LYS A 266 -9.79 13.96 3.26
C LYS A 266 -9.01 15.17 3.75
N HIS A 267 -9.30 16.33 3.18
CA HIS A 267 -8.72 17.61 3.59
C HIS A 267 -9.80 18.70 3.57
N ASN A 268 -9.93 19.45 4.66
CA ASN A 268 -10.93 20.53 4.83
C ASN A 268 -12.37 20.13 4.45
N GLY A 269 -12.77 18.87 4.79
CA GLY A 269 -14.11 18.36 4.49
C GLY A 269 -14.32 17.90 3.04
N ILE A 270 -13.30 18.02 2.17
CA ILE A 270 -13.31 17.56 0.79
C ILE A 270 -12.56 16.23 0.71
N TYR A 271 -13.11 15.25 0.00
CA TYR A 271 -12.43 14.02 -0.33
C TYR A 271 -11.61 14.21 -1.60
N TYR A 272 -10.39 13.73 -1.56
CA TYR A 272 -9.43 13.72 -2.66
C TYR A 272 -9.09 12.27 -2.99
N LEU A 273 -9.12 11.94 -4.27
CA LEU A 273 -8.76 10.62 -4.77
C LEU A 273 -7.74 10.78 -5.89
N ILE A 274 -6.65 10.02 -5.81
CA ILE A 274 -5.63 9.92 -6.85
C ILE A 274 -5.68 8.51 -7.41
N GLY A 275 -5.51 8.38 -8.72
CA GLY A 275 -5.36 7.11 -9.41
C GLY A 275 -4.42 7.25 -10.59
N SER A 276 -4.32 6.20 -11.39
CA SER A 276 -3.56 6.16 -12.66
C SER A 276 -4.42 5.64 -13.80
N GLY A 277 -3.96 5.82 -15.03
CA GLY A 277 -4.47 5.04 -16.16
C GLY A 277 -4.00 3.57 -16.10
N THR A 278 -4.44 2.76 -17.05
CA THR A 278 -4.11 1.33 -17.16
C THR A 278 -3.15 1.10 -18.31
N THR A 279 -1.86 1.11 -18.05
CA THR A 279 -0.78 0.91 -19.04
C THR A 279 0.15 -0.25 -18.67
N GLY A 280 -0.34 -1.17 -17.82
CA GLY A 280 0.47 -2.26 -17.26
C GLY A 280 1.62 -1.70 -16.43
N TRP A 281 2.85 -2.16 -16.68
CA TRP A 281 4.03 -1.72 -15.95
C TRP A 281 4.60 -0.37 -16.41
N ALA A 282 4.12 0.18 -17.53
CA ALA A 282 4.57 1.48 -18.01
C ALA A 282 3.94 2.60 -17.17
N PRO A 283 4.72 3.59 -16.70
CA PRO A 283 4.17 4.70 -15.94
C PRO A 283 3.31 5.60 -16.85
N ASN A 284 2.30 6.24 -16.27
CA ASN A 284 1.38 7.13 -16.98
C ASN A 284 1.00 8.33 -16.09
N PRO A 285 0.29 9.34 -16.63
CA PRO A 285 -0.15 10.49 -15.86
C PRO A 285 -1.06 10.08 -14.71
N ALA A 286 -0.80 10.60 -13.51
CA ALA A 286 -1.74 10.49 -12.41
C ALA A 286 -3.06 11.21 -12.75
N ARG A 287 -4.12 10.77 -12.11
CA ARG A 287 -5.45 11.36 -12.20
C ARG A 287 -5.90 11.76 -10.81
N TRP A 288 -6.53 12.92 -10.68
CA TRP A 288 -7.09 13.27 -9.38
C TRP A 288 -8.51 13.79 -9.46
N PHE A 289 -9.22 13.59 -8.38
CA PHE A 289 -10.65 13.85 -8.27
C PHE A 289 -10.94 14.44 -6.90
N THR A 290 -12.01 15.24 -6.82
CA THR A 290 -12.56 15.74 -5.55
C THR A 290 -14.05 15.46 -5.44
N ALA A 291 -14.53 15.32 -4.19
CA ALA A 291 -15.95 15.23 -3.87
C ALA A 291 -16.25 15.80 -2.48
N LYS A 292 -17.47 16.30 -2.27
CA LYS A 292 -17.98 16.71 -0.96
C LYS A 292 -18.56 15.54 -0.17
N SER A 293 -18.85 14.43 -0.83
CA SER A 293 -19.33 13.17 -0.25
C SER A 293 -18.46 12.03 -0.75
N ILE A 294 -18.18 11.05 0.09
CA ILE A 294 -17.37 9.89 -0.31
C ILE A 294 -18.03 9.05 -1.41
N TYR A 295 -19.35 9.07 -1.51
CA TYR A 295 -20.09 8.42 -2.59
C TYR A 295 -20.19 9.27 -3.88
N GLY A 296 -19.58 10.47 -3.92
CA GLY A 296 -19.62 11.38 -5.07
C GLY A 296 -20.53 12.58 -4.82
N LEU A 297 -20.86 13.47 -5.78
CA LEU A 297 -20.38 13.44 -7.17
C LEU A 297 -18.87 13.78 -7.21
N TRP A 298 -18.09 12.95 -7.91
CA TRP A 298 -16.65 13.16 -8.05
C TRP A 298 -16.34 14.01 -9.29
N THR A 299 -15.54 15.05 -9.10
CA THR A 299 -15.07 15.92 -10.20
C THR A 299 -13.63 15.53 -10.56
N TYR A 300 -13.39 15.27 -11.83
CA TYR A 300 -12.06 14.99 -12.38
C TYR A 300 -11.32 16.29 -12.69
N HIS A 301 -10.03 16.39 -12.29
CA HIS A 301 -9.19 17.59 -12.44
C HIS A 301 -7.93 17.38 -13.29
N GLY A 302 -7.74 16.20 -13.85
CA GLY A 302 -6.54 15.88 -14.65
C GLY A 302 -5.36 15.38 -13.83
N ASN A 303 -4.14 15.80 -14.19
CA ASN A 303 -2.91 15.36 -13.54
C ASN A 303 -2.44 16.38 -12.49
N PRO A 304 -2.29 15.98 -11.20
CA PRO A 304 -1.82 16.87 -10.15
C PRO A 304 -0.30 17.10 -10.16
N CYS A 305 0.46 16.25 -10.88
CA CYS A 305 1.90 16.35 -10.95
C CYS A 305 2.36 17.55 -11.76
N LYS A 306 3.45 18.22 -11.36
CA LYS A 306 4.00 19.43 -12.01
C LYS A 306 5.48 19.28 -12.26
N GLY A 307 5.94 19.87 -13.38
CA GLY A 307 7.35 19.90 -13.77
C GLY A 307 7.78 18.71 -14.62
N LYS A 308 9.10 18.52 -14.74
CA LYS A 308 9.69 17.46 -15.57
C LYS A 308 9.36 16.07 -15.02
N GLY A 309 8.83 15.19 -15.86
CA GLY A 309 8.41 13.83 -15.50
C GLY A 309 6.98 13.76 -14.99
N ALA A 310 6.25 14.88 -14.88
CA ALA A 310 4.87 14.93 -14.44
C ALA A 310 3.93 14.11 -15.33
N GLU A 311 4.21 14.05 -16.63
CA GLU A 311 3.45 13.33 -17.65
C GLU A 311 3.43 11.80 -17.45
N ILE A 312 4.35 11.29 -16.62
CA ILE A 312 4.43 9.87 -16.23
C ILE A 312 4.47 9.70 -14.71
N THR A 313 3.95 10.67 -13.94
CA THR A 313 3.96 10.61 -12.47
C THR A 313 5.38 10.35 -11.92
N PHE A 314 6.40 11.00 -12.52
CA PHE A 314 7.82 10.82 -12.20
C PHE A 314 8.33 9.37 -12.35
N GLY A 315 7.65 8.56 -13.14
CA GLY A 315 7.92 7.13 -13.33
C GLY A 315 7.28 6.21 -12.28
N GLY A 316 6.37 6.72 -11.45
CA GLY A 316 5.69 5.95 -10.40
C GLY A 316 4.20 5.77 -10.62
N GLN A 317 3.59 4.94 -9.76
CA GLN A 317 2.15 4.72 -9.67
C GLN A 317 1.71 4.87 -8.20
N SER A 318 0.62 5.59 -7.95
CA SER A 318 0.09 5.84 -6.60
C SER A 318 -0.14 4.56 -5.81
N THR A 319 0.10 4.63 -4.49
CA THR A 319 -0.18 3.51 -3.58
C THR A 319 -0.97 3.97 -2.35
N TYR A 320 -0.66 5.15 -1.83
CA TYR A 320 -1.27 5.67 -0.61
C TYR A 320 -1.08 7.19 -0.50
N ILE A 321 -1.90 7.84 0.29
CA ILE A 321 -1.65 9.21 0.77
C ILE A 321 -1.53 9.17 2.28
N LEU A 322 -0.38 9.61 2.79
CA LEU A 322 -0.09 9.61 4.21
C LEU A 322 -0.34 10.98 4.84
N PRO A 323 -1.34 11.14 5.71
CA PRO A 323 -1.40 12.29 6.60
C PRO A 323 -0.24 12.26 7.60
N VAL A 324 0.53 13.34 7.70
CA VAL A 324 1.68 13.41 8.62
C VAL A 324 1.20 13.74 10.02
N ALA A 325 1.34 12.81 10.94
CA ALA A 325 0.89 12.99 12.31
C ALA A 325 1.55 14.19 12.98
N GLY A 326 0.72 15.02 13.65
CA GLY A 326 1.20 16.22 14.35
C GLY A 326 1.49 17.44 13.46
N LYS A 327 1.30 17.33 12.13
CA LYS A 327 1.40 18.47 11.19
C LYS A 327 0.05 18.69 10.50
N LYS A 328 -0.44 19.93 10.60
CA LYS A 328 -1.70 20.31 9.94
C LYS A 328 -1.47 20.46 8.44
N ASP A 329 -2.45 20.02 7.64
CA ASP A 329 -2.45 20.16 6.18
C ASP A 329 -1.24 19.50 5.49
N ALA A 330 -0.57 18.54 6.17
CA ALA A 330 0.63 17.88 5.70
C ALA A 330 0.30 16.47 5.20
N PHE A 331 0.47 16.24 3.91
CA PHE A 331 0.20 14.97 3.24
C PHE A 331 1.37 14.56 2.36
N ILE A 332 1.72 13.29 2.38
CA ILE A 332 2.74 12.70 1.53
C ILE A 332 2.06 11.83 0.48
N PHE A 333 2.28 12.12 -0.78
CA PHE A 333 1.96 11.24 -1.90
C PHE A 333 2.96 10.09 -1.90
N MET A 334 2.47 8.88 -1.77
CA MET A 334 3.26 7.66 -1.86
C MET A 334 2.97 6.97 -3.18
N ALA A 335 4.03 6.66 -3.92
CA ALA A 335 3.97 5.93 -5.17
C ALA A 335 5.14 4.96 -5.28
N ASP A 336 4.96 3.89 -6.04
CA ASP A 336 6.00 2.93 -6.35
C ASP A 336 6.46 3.08 -7.80
N LYS A 337 7.78 3.08 -7.99
CA LYS A 337 8.42 2.93 -9.29
C LYS A 337 8.76 1.46 -9.48
N TRP A 338 7.97 0.83 -10.32
CA TRP A 338 8.09 -0.60 -10.57
C TRP A 338 9.32 -0.98 -11.39
N THR A 339 9.95 -2.11 -11.07
CA THR A 339 11.02 -2.73 -11.83
C THR A 339 10.61 -4.15 -12.25
N PRO A 340 9.80 -4.32 -13.31
CA PRO A 340 9.16 -5.61 -13.62
C PRO A 340 10.12 -6.78 -13.89
N LYS A 341 11.32 -6.49 -14.39
CA LYS A 341 12.36 -7.50 -14.65
C LYS A 341 13.05 -8.00 -13.38
N ASN A 342 13.01 -7.20 -12.32
CA ASN A 342 13.52 -7.54 -10.99
C ASN A 342 12.65 -6.87 -9.91
N ALA A 343 11.54 -7.50 -9.57
CA ALA A 343 10.48 -6.90 -8.76
C ALA A 343 10.94 -6.40 -7.37
N ILE A 344 11.96 -7.04 -6.76
CA ILE A 344 12.51 -6.62 -5.48
C ILE A 344 13.24 -5.26 -5.55
N ASP A 345 13.63 -4.83 -6.75
CA ASP A 345 14.34 -3.57 -7.00
C ASP A 345 13.38 -2.40 -7.30
N GLY A 346 12.12 -2.50 -6.94
CA GLY A 346 11.18 -1.38 -6.96
C GLY A 346 11.66 -0.23 -6.04
N ARG A 347 11.32 1.02 -6.42
CA ARG A 347 11.69 2.21 -5.67
C ARG A 347 10.46 2.95 -5.20
N TYR A 348 10.62 3.74 -4.13
CA TYR A 348 9.54 4.50 -3.52
C TYR A 348 9.66 5.98 -3.89
N LEU A 349 8.57 6.56 -4.36
CA LEU A 349 8.45 7.99 -4.63
C LEU A 349 7.54 8.59 -3.57
N TRP A 350 8.12 9.10 -2.50
CA TRP A 350 7.39 9.82 -1.48
C TRP A 350 7.61 11.32 -1.68
N LEU A 351 6.54 12.05 -2.01
CA LEU A 351 6.59 13.46 -2.37
C LEU A 351 5.58 14.25 -1.56
N PRO A 352 5.90 15.49 -1.15
CA PRO A 352 4.95 16.31 -0.43
C PRO A 352 3.82 16.75 -1.37
N ILE A 353 2.59 16.77 -0.83
CA ILE A 353 1.44 17.39 -1.48
C ILE A 353 1.37 18.85 -1.02
N THR A 354 1.20 19.76 -1.96
CA THR A 354 0.94 21.17 -1.71
C THR A 354 -0.45 21.57 -2.18
N PHE A 355 -1.06 22.60 -1.55
CA PHE A 355 -2.39 23.08 -1.90
C PHE A 355 -2.35 24.56 -2.23
N LYS A 356 -3.09 24.94 -3.28
CA LYS A 356 -3.45 26.32 -3.63
C LYS A 356 -4.98 26.44 -3.58
N GLY A 357 -5.52 26.84 -2.43
CA GLY A 357 -6.94 26.66 -2.13
C GLY A 357 -7.26 25.16 -2.04
N ASP A 358 -8.23 24.70 -2.83
CA ASP A 358 -8.60 23.29 -2.92
C ASP A 358 -7.83 22.52 -4.02
N ASP A 359 -7.02 23.23 -4.83
CA ASP A 359 -6.20 22.61 -5.88
C ASP A 359 -4.96 21.95 -5.28
N MET A 360 -4.76 20.68 -5.63
CA MET A 360 -3.65 19.86 -5.18
C MET A 360 -2.53 19.84 -6.23
N GLU A 361 -1.29 20.01 -5.79
CA GLU A 361 -0.09 19.89 -6.62
C GLU A 361 0.93 18.94 -6.01
N ILE A 362 1.59 18.14 -6.86
CA ILE A 362 2.69 17.26 -6.50
C ILE A 362 3.88 17.62 -7.40
N SER A 363 4.98 18.06 -6.79
CA SER A 363 6.21 18.40 -7.50
C SER A 363 7.34 17.43 -7.13
N TRP A 364 8.29 17.26 -8.05
CA TRP A 364 9.49 16.47 -7.81
C TRP A 364 10.46 17.20 -6.88
N PHE A 365 11.07 16.45 -5.98
CA PHE A 365 12.19 16.85 -5.15
C PHE A 365 13.26 15.76 -5.19
N ASP A 366 14.50 16.11 -5.45
CA ASP A 366 15.62 15.14 -5.38
C ASP A 366 15.84 14.68 -3.92
N ASN A 367 15.70 15.61 -2.99
CA ASN A 367 15.71 15.37 -1.54
C ASN A 367 14.80 16.37 -0.85
N TRP A 368 14.13 15.95 0.22
CA TRP A 368 13.28 16.83 1.03
C TRP A 368 13.07 16.25 2.44
N ASP A 369 12.67 17.10 3.38
CA ASP A 369 12.33 16.69 4.73
C ASP A 369 10.97 17.28 5.18
N LEU A 370 10.49 16.86 6.34
CA LEU A 370 9.17 17.25 6.84
C LEU A 370 9.04 18.75 7.17
N LYS A 371 10.13 19.53 7.13
CA LYS A 371 10.09 20.98 7.30
C LYS A 371 9.40 21.68 6.13
N VAL A 372 9.29 21.01 4.96
CA VAL A 372 8.53 21.53 3.81
C VAL A 372 7.08 21.89 4.20
N PHE A 373 6.54 21.23 5.23
CA PHE A 373 5.19 21.48 5.74
C PHE A 373 5.14 22.55 6.85
N ASP A 374 6.27 23.05 7.30
CA ASP A 374 6.32 24.14 8.30
C ASP A 374 5.95 25.43 7.56
N LYS A 375 4.84 26.07 7.95
CA LYS A 375 4.46 27.36 7.38
C LYS A 375 5.56 28.37 7.74
N GLU A 376 6.02 29.15 6.77
CA GLU A 376 6.78 30.36 7.08
C GLU A 376 5.94 31.21 8.02
N LYS A 377 6.54 31.57 9.17
CA LYS A 377 5.88 32.36 10.21
C LYS A 377 5.78 33.83 9.80
#